data_c03f2514793399361e27bcc76ded4eaa
#
_entry.id   c03f2514793399361e27bcc76ded4eaa
#
_cell.length_a   1.000
_cell.length_b   1.000
_cell.length_c   1.000
_cell.angle_alpha   90.00
_cell.angle_beta   90.00
_cell.angle_gamma   90.00
#
_symmetry.space_group_name_H-M   'P 1'
#
loop_
_entity.id
_entity.type
_entity.pdbx_description
1 polymer ?
#
loop_
_entity_poly.entity_id
_entity_poly.type
_entity_poly.pdbx_seq_one_letter_code
_entity_poly.pdbx_strand_id
1 'polypeptide(L)'
;GGTGMNILKPALTARVFAFFAYPTFMSGDKVWVSEASNVDAISGETILGTLAANGDVTYSSLNMFMGAIPGSVAETSVFFVLIGALILISTGVGSWRIIISGILGASLVGVLFNFWGANSLMSFDWYNHLLVGGFAFGIVFMATDPVSAAQTTKGKWIYGFLVGVFCILIRVFNPAYPEGVMLAILLMNVFAPLIDHYVIESNVSNRRKRWESIKLKTA
;
A
#
# COMPACT_ATOMS: atom_id res chain seq x y z
N GLY A 1 11.27 -11.46 -17.85
CA GLY A 1 12.30 -10.46 -17.92
C GLY A 1 13.48 -10.80 -17.01
N GLY A 2 14.52 -10.03 -17.08
CA GLY A 2 15.65 -10.06 -16.16
C GLY A 2 15.51 -8.96 -15.08
N THR A 3 16.54 -8.77 -14.29
CA THR A 3 16.60 -7.68 -13.31
C THR A 3 16.43 -6.33 -14.04
N GLY A 4 15.46 -5.54 -13.60
CA GLY A 4 15.13 -4.25 -14.23
C GLY A 4 14.13 -4.32 -15.39
N MET A 5 13.63 -5.52 -15.74
CA MET A 5 12.65 -5.73 -16.82
C MET A 5 11.29 -6.22 -16.29
N ASN A 6 11.07 -6.19 -14.99
CA ASN A 6 9.83 -6.66 -14.36
C ASN A 6 8.76 -5.55 -14.45
N ILE A 7 7.65 -5.84 -15.13
CA ILE A 7 6.46 -4.97 -15.11
C ILE A 7 5.77 -5.07 -13.75
N LEU A 8 5.59 -6.29 -13.27
CA LEU A 8 5.00 -6.58 -11.97
C LEU A 8 6.06 -7.07 -10.98
N LYS A 9 5.88 -6.80 -9.71
CA LYS A 9 6.73 -7.34 -8.66
C LYS A 9 6.52 -8.86 -8.53
N PRO A 10 7.52 -9.70 -8.83
CA PRO A 10 7.35 -11.16 -8.92
C PRO A 10 6.82 -11.79 -7.64
N ALA A 11 7.30 -11.32 -6.47
CA ALA A 11 6.85 -11.81 -5.18
C ALA A 11 5.35 -11.59 -4.93
N LEU A 12 4.83 -10.40 -5.30
CA LEU A 12 3.41 -10.10 -5.17
C LEU A 12 2.57 -10.89 -6.18
N THR A 13 3.05 -11.05 -7.41
CA THR A 13 2.37 -11.82 -8.45
C THR A 13 2.23 -13.30 -8.04
N ALA A 14 3.30 -13.89 -7.50
CA ALA A 14 3.27 -15.25 -6.99
C ALA A 14 2.29 -15.41 -5.81
N ARG A 15 2.25 -14.41 -4.91
CA ARG A 15 1.34 -14.40 -3.75
C ARG A 15 -0.12 -14.26 -4.18
N VAL A 16 -0.42 -13.41 -5.17
CA VAL A 16 -1.76 -13.29 -5.77
C VAL A 16 -2.19 -14.59 -6.44
N PHE A 17 -1.29 -15.21 -7.21
CA PHE A 17 -1.57 -16.50 -7.82
C PHE A 17 -1.90 -17.56 -6.75
N ALA A 18 -1.09 -17.69 -5.70
CA ALA A 18 -1.35 -18.62 -4.62
C ALA A 18 -2.68 -18.34 -3.91
N PHE A 19 -3.02 -17.08 -3.67
CA PHE A 19 -4.27 -16.69 -3.04
C PHE A 19 -5.50 -17.09 -3.87
N PHE A 20 -5.48 -16.84 -5.18
CA PHE A 20 -6.61 -17.22 -6.05
C PHE A 20 -6.65 -18.73 -6.38
N ALA A 21 -5.50 -19.41 -6.45
CA ALA A 21 -5.44 -20.83 -6.72
C ALA A 21 -5.81 -21.69 -5.50
N TYR A 22 -5.48 -21.21 -4.28
CA TYR A 22 -5.65 -21.95 -3.04
C TYR A 22 -6.30 -21.09 -1.94
N PRO A 23 -7.51 -20.54 -2.15
CA PRO A 23 -8.14 -19.60 -1.23
C PRO A 23 -8.35 -20.16 0.17
N THR A 24 -8.70 -21.44 0.29
CA THR A 24 -8.94 -22.09 1.59
C THR A 24 -7.70 -22.21 2.48
N PHE A 25 -6.50 -22.17 1.89
CA PHE A 25 -5.24 -22.21 2.64
C PHE A 25 -4.62 -20.83 2.86
N MET A 26 -5.05 -19.83 2.07
CA MET A 26 -4.49 -18.49 2.06
C MET A 26 -5.44 -17.45 2.67
N SER A 27 -6.60 -17.88 3.14
CA SER A 27 -7.60 -16.99 3.76
C SER A 27 -7.14 -16.49 5.13
N GLY A 28 -7.51 -15.25 5.47
CA GLY A 28 -7.07 -14.56 6.69
C GLY A 28 -7.78 -15.00 7.99
N ASP A 29 -8.58 -16.08 7.94
CA ASP A 29 -9.29 -16.65 9.09
C ASP A 29 -8.42 -17.59 9.96
N LYS A 30 -7.21 -17.90 9.53
CA LYS A 30 -6.24 -18.80 10.21
C LYS A 30 -4.93 -18.11 10.53
N VAL A 31 -4.95 -16.87 10.96
CA VAL A 31 -3.75 -16.13 11.34
C VAL A 31 -3.39 -16.35 12.81
N TRP A 32 -2.12 -16.23 13.13
CA TRP A 32 -1.63 -16.32 14.51
C TRP A 32 -2.02 -15.09 15.30
N VAL A 33 -2.44 -15.31 16.54
CA VAL A 33 -2.75 -14.24 17.49
C VAL A 33 -1.66 -14.20 18.55
N SER A 34 -1.02 -13.04 18.69
CA SER A 34 0.04 -12.80 19.68
C SER A 34 -0.55 -12.41 21.03
N GLU A 35 -1.51 -13.15 21.57
CA GLU A 35 -1.94 -12.93 22.93
C GLU A 35 -1.30 -13.93 23.88
N ALA A 36 -0.79 -13.41 25.03
CA ALA A 36 -0.30 -14.20 26.17
C ALA A 36 -1.49 -14.82 26.93
N SER A 37 -2.33 -15.58 26.24
CA SER A 37 -3.35 -16.40 26.87
C SER A 37 -2.80 -17.81 27.06
N ASN A 38 -3.14 -18.44 28.18
CA ASN A 38 -2.73 -19.81 28.56
C ASN A 38 -3.31 -20.91 27.63
N VAL A 39 -3.55 -20.61 26.37
CA VAL A 39 -4.13 -21.51 25.37
C VAL A 39 -3.12 -21.69 24.26
N ASP A 40 -2.81 -22.93 23.92
CA ASP A 40 -1.68 -23.35 23.08
C ASP A 40 -1.71 -22.87 21.62
N ALA A 41 -2.82 -22.42 21.07
CA ALA A 41 -2.93 -21.70 19.81
C ALA A 41 -4.33 -21.10 19.64
N ILE A 42 -4.41 -19.80 19.50
CA ILE A 42 -5.64 -19.13 19.04
C ILE A 42 -5.41 -18.70 17.60
N SER A 43 -6.17 -19.26 16.67
CA SER A 43 -6.31 -18.71 15.32
C SER A 43 -7.55 -17.84 15.29
N GLY A 44 -7.44 -16.63 14.78
CA GLY A 44 -8.55 -15.68 14.68
C GLY A 44 -8.55 -14.99 13.34
N GLU A 45 -9.67 -14.39 12.99
CA GLU A 45 -9.78 -13.54 11.81
C GLU A 45 -8.96 -12.27 11.99
N THR A 46 -8.46 -11.73 10.87
CA THR A 46 -7.82 -10.40 10.87
C THR A 46 -8.86 -9.32 11.19
N ILE A 47 -8.41 -8.18 11.74
CA ILE A 47 -9.29 -7.03 12.03
C ILE A 47 -10.13 -6.62 10.82
N LEU A 48 -9.54 -6.64 9.63
CA LEU A 48 -10.26 -6.32 8.40
C LEU A 48 -11.24 -7.41 7.97
N GLY A 49 -10.95 -8.67 8.28
CA GLY A 49 -11.87 -9.79 8.07
C GLY A 49 -13.11 -9.66 8.95
N THR A 50 -12.93 -9.40 10.25
CA THR A 50 -14.04 -9.14 11.18
C THR A 50 -14.88 -7.94 10.76
N LEU A 51 -14.28 -6.82 10.36
CA LEU A 51 -15.01 -5.66 9.85
C LEU A 51 -15.77 -5.95 8.54
N ALA A 52 -15.20 -6.74 7.64
CA ALA A 52 -15.87 -7.14 6.41
C ALA A 52 -17.11 -8.04 6.69
N ALA A 53 -17.06 -8.81 7.77
CA ALA A 53 -18.19 -9.61 8.28
C ALA A 53 -19.15 -8.80 9.17
N ASN A 54 -19.00 -7.47 9.27
CA ASN A 54 -19.76 -6.57 10.17
C ASN A 54 -19.61 -6.92 11.67
N GLY A 55 -18.47 -7.47 12.06
CA GLY A 55 -18.11 -7.69 13.46
C GLY A 55 -17.49 -6.46 14.12
N ASP A 56 -17.46 -6.47 15.46
CA ASP A 56 -16.86 -5.39 16.25
C ASP A 56 -15.36 -5.56 16.43
N VAL A 57 -14.62 -4.45 16.40
CA VAL A 57 -13.18 -4.43 16.65
C VAL A 57 -12.92 -4.19 18.13
N THR A 58 -12.26 -5.15 18.77
CA THR A 58 -11.90 -5.10 20.20
C THR A 58 -10.52 -4.50 20.48
N TYR A 59 -9.71 -4.31 19.44
CA TYR A 59 -8.33 -3.86 19.59
C TYR A 59 -8.22 -2.33 19.59
N SER A 60 -7.42 -1.79 20.51
CA SER A 60 -7.11 -0.36 20.54
C SER A 60 -6.10 0.02 19.43
N SER A 61 -6.10 1.30 19.01
CA SER A 61 -5.15 1.81 18.02
C SER A 61 -3.69 1.65 18.46
N LEU A 62 -3.41 1.66 19.75
CA LEU A 62 -2.07 1.43 20.29
C LEU A 62 -1.64 -0.03 20.09
N ASN A 63 -2.54 -1.00 20.31
CA ASN A 63 -2.27 -2.41 20.03
C ASN A 63 -2.03 -2.64 18.53
N MET A 64 -2.79 -1.98 17.65
CA MET A 64 -2.59 -2.01 16.19
C MET A 64 -1.22 -1.43 15.80
N PHE A 65 -0.79 -0.35 16.43
CA PHE A 65 0.51 0.27 16.17
C PHE A 65 1.68 -0.61 16.64
N MET A 66 1.57 -1.19 17.82
CA MET A 66 2.61 -2.06 18.39
C MET A 66 2.64 -3.46 17.74
N GLY A 67 1.53 -3.89 17.13
CA GLY A 67 1.42 -5.18 16.47
C GLY A 67 0.89 -6.31 17.34
N ALA A 68 0.25 -5.99 18.48
CA ALA A 68 -0.46 -6.96 19.32
C ALA A 68 -1.86 -7.25 18.75
N ILE A 69 -1.91 -7.68 17.50
CA ILE A 69 -3.12 -7.95 16.70
C ILE A 69 -2.94 -9.23 15.88
N PRO A 70 -4.04 -9.93 15.54
CA PRO A 70 -3.97 -11.05 14.61
C PRO A 70 -3.48 -10.60 13.23
N GLY A 71 -2.49 -11.29 12.68
CA GLY A 71 -1.94 -10.94 11.38
C GLY A 71 -0.76 -11.82 10.98
N SER A 72 -0.19 -11.53 9.81
CA SER A 72 0.96 -12.26 9.28
C SER A 72 2.26 -11.84 9.99
N VAL A 73 3.20 -12.77 10.04
CA VAL A 73 4.55 -12.51 10.59
C VAL A 73 5.19 -11.33 9.85
N ALA A 74 5.77 -10.40 10.58
CA ALA A 74 6.49 -9.21 10.12
C ALA A 74 5.64 -8.03 9.60
N GLU A 75 4.32 -8.15 9.43
CA GLU A 75 3.50 -7.03 8.94
C GLU A 75 2.67 -6.34 10.03
N THR A 76 2.49 -6.99 11.19
CA THR A 76 1.58 -6.52 12.25
C THR A 76 2.08 -5.28 12.96
N SER A 77 3.39 -5.16 13.22
CA SER A 77 3.96 -4.05 13.97
C SER A 77 4.37 -2.89 13.09
N VAL A 78 3.56 -1.84 13.07
CA VAL A 78 3.88 -0.59 12.36
C VAL A 78 5.13 0.07 12.94
N PHE A 79 5.37 -0.03 14.25
CA PHE A 79 6.56 0.50 14.90
C PHE A 79 7.86 -0.05 14.29
N PHE A 80 7.98 -1.37 14.15
CA PHE A 80 9.15 -1.99 13.52
C PHE A 80 9.23 -1.73 12.02
N VAL A 81 8.09 -1.63 11.33
CA VAL A 81 8.05 -1.21 9.92
C VAL A 81 8.60 0.20 9.74
N LEU A 82 8.32 1.14 10.64
CA LEU A 82 8.88 2.49 10.60
C LEU A 82 10.41 2.51 10.80
N ILE A 83 10.96 1.68 11.69
CA ILE A 83 12.41 1.51 11.84
C ILE A 83 13.01 1.01 10.53
N GLY A 84 12.40 0.00 9.91
CA GLY A 84 12.80 -0.49 8.58
C GLY A 84 12.71 0.59 7.49
N ALA A 85 11.67 1.43 7.52
CA ALA A 85 11.52 2.56 6.61
C ALA A 85 12.67 3.56 6.75
N LEU A 86 13.08 3.89 7.97
CA LEU A 86 14.24 4.77 8.23
C LEU A 86 15.53 4.21 7.64
N ILE A 87 15.77 2.91 7.80
CA ILE A 87 16.93 2.24 7.21
C ILE A 87 16.89 2.30 5.69
N LEU A 88 15.74 1.98 5.06
CA LEU A 88 15.59 2.01 3.60
C LEU A 88 15.75 3.41 3.01
N ILE A 89 15.24 4.43 3.70
CA ILE A 89 15.37 5.82 3.27
C ILE A 89 16.82 6.30 3.43
N SER A 90 17.47 5.97 4.55
CA SER A 90 18.86 6.37 4.82
C SER A 90 19.85 5.73 3.84
N THR A 91 19.60 4.51 3.40
CA THR A 91 20.40 3.81 2.38
C THR A 91 20.08 4.26 0.96
N GLY A 92 19.01 5.04 0.76
CA GLY A 92 18.57 5.51 -0.55
C GLY A 92 17.89 4.45 -1.44
N VAL A 93 17.66 3.24 -0.91
CA VAL A 93 16.96 2.17 -1.64
C VAL A 93 15.46 2.45 -1.69
N GLY A 94 14.87 2.86 -0.57
CA GLY A 94 13.46 3.20 -0.48
C GLY A 94 13.16 4.66 -0.85
N SER A 95 12.08 4.89 -1.58
CA SER A 95 11.65 6.24 -1.95
C SER A 95 10.68 6.83 -0.93
N TRP A 96 11.14 7.78 -0.11
CA TRP A 96 10.29 8.50 0.83
C TRP A 96 9.08 9.20 0.18
N ARG A 97 9.21 9.58 -1.12
CA ARG A 97 8.12 10.22 -1.89
C ARG A 97 6.94 9.27 -2.07
N ILE A 98 7.21 8.00 -2.38
CA ILE A 98 6.17 6.97 -2.51
C ILE A 98 5.50 6.71 -1.17
N ILE A 99 6.28 6.62 -0.09
CA ILE A 99 5.76 6.37 1.26
C ILE A 99 4.80 7.49 1.68
N ILE A 100 5.26 8.75 1.63
CA ILE A 100 4.44 9.90 2.04
C ILE A 100 3.21 10.05 1.15
N SER A 101 3.37 9.97 -0.18
CA SER A 101 2.22 10.11 -1.08
C SER A 101 1.21 8.98 -0.93
N GLY A 102 1.66 7.75 -0.63
CA GLY A 102 0.77 6.63 -0.35
C GLY A 102 -0.05 6.83 0.93
N ILE A 103 0.59 7.31 1.99
CA ILE A 103 -0.09 7.68 3.24
C ILE A 103 -1.12 8.79 2.97
N LEU A 104 -0.76 9.85 2.22
CA LEU A 104 -1.68 10.93 1.87
C LEU A 104 -2.87 10.44 1.05
N GLY A 105 -2.66 9.57 0.05
CA GLY A 105 -3.73 9.01 -0.76
C GLY A 105 -4.70 8.15 0.07
N ALA A 106 -4.18 7.28 0.92
CA ALA A 106 -4.99 6.45 1.81
C ALA A 106 -5.76 7.30 2.84
N SER A 107 -5.10 8.28 3.45
CA SER A 107 -5.74 9.19 4.43
C SER A 107 -6.87 9.99 3.80
N LEU A 108 -6.67 10.52 2.59
CA LEU A 108 -7.69 11.29 1.88
C LEU A 108 -8.95 10.47 1.65
N VAL A 109 -8.82 9.24 1.11
CA VAL A 109 -9.97 8.36 0.85
C VAL A 109 -10.58 7.86 2.15
N GLY A 110 -9.75 7.52 3.16
CA GLY A 110 -10.23 7.12 4.47
C GLY A 110 -11.10 8.19 5.13
N VAL A 111 -10.66 9.45 5.11
CA VAL A 111 -11.45 10.58 5.63
C VAL A 111 -12.76 10.76 4.84
N LEU A 112 -12.72 10.67 3.50
CA LEU A 112 -13.93 10.76 2.69
C LEU A 112 -14.94 9.66 3.04
N PHE A 113 -14.47 8.44 3.27
CA PHE A 113 -15.34 7.33 3.66
C PHE A 113 -15.86 7.46 5.08
N ASN A 114 -15.09 7.99 6.02
CA ASN A 114 -15.61 8.29 7.36
C ASN A 114 -16.77 9.29 7.34
N PHE A 115 -16.76 10.27 6.41
CA PHE A 115 -17.91 11.16 6.23
C PHE A 115 -19.13 10.45 5.61
N TRP A 116 -18.90 9.43 4.80
CA TRP A 116 -20.00 8.69 4.15
C TRP A 116 -20.62 7.63 5.09
N GLY A 117 -19.82 6.85 5.81
CA GLY A 117 -20.24 5.92 6.85
C GLY A 117 -21.23 4.83 6.42
N ALA A 118 -21.20 4.38 5.16
CA ALA A 118 -22.23 3.45 4.62
C ALA A 118 -22.06 2.00 5.10
N ASN A 119 -20.85 1.58 5.51
CA ASN A 119 -20.54 0.24 6.01
C ASN A 119 -19.51 0.29 7.15
N SER A 120 -19.33 -0.83 7.85
CA SER A 120 -18.41 -0.96 8.99
C SER A 120 -16.96 -0.57 8.61
N LEU A 121 -16.50 -0.95 7.41
CA LEU A 121 -15.18 -0.55 6.90
C LEU A 121 -15.09 0.95 6.60
N MET A 122 -16.17 1.62 6.18
CA MET A 122 -16.18 3.08 6.00
C MET A 122 -16.25 3.83 7.33
N SER A 123 -16.91 3.26 8.33
CA SER A 123 -17.01 3.84 9.68
C SER A 123 -15.74 3.65 10.50
N PHE A 124 -14.84 2.77 10.05
CA PHE A 124 -13.56 2.55 10.70
C PHE A 124 -12.65 3.77 10.53
N ASP A 125 -12.05 4.25 11.61
CA ASP A 125 -11.26 5.45 11.62
C ASP A 125 -10.16 5.44 10.56
N TRP A 126 -10.03 6.52 9.80
CA TRP A 126 -9.10 6.64 8.68
C TRP A 126 -7.64 6.33 9.04
N TYR A 127 -7.19 6.68 10.24
CA TYR A 127 -5.82 6.42 10.70
C TYR A 127 -5.60 4.94 11.05
N ASN A 128 -6.62 4.23 11.51
CA ASN A 128 -6.55 2.80 11.76
C ASN A 128 -6.38 1.99 10.46
N HIS A 129 -6.93 2.48 9.35
CA HIS A 129 -6.67 1.88 8.04
C HIS A 129 -5.19 1.86 7.66
N LEU A 130 -4.38 2.80 8.16
CA LEU A 130 -2.93 2.83 7.93
C LEU A 130 -2.18 1.82 8.80
N LEU A 131 -2.76 1.44 9.95
CA LEU A 131 -2.13 0.55 10.93
C LEU A 131 -2.41 -0.93 10.68
N VAL A 132 -3.50 -1.26 9.97
CA VAL A 132 -3.96 -2.64 9.79
C VAL A 132 -3.84 -3.13 8.34
N GLY A 133 -3.93 -4.46 8.14
CA GLY A 133 -3.96 -5.09 6.82
C GLY A 133 -2.68 -4.95 6.02
N GLY A 134 -1.54 -4.90 6.69
CA GLY A 134 -0.22 -4.83 6.06
C GLY A 134 0.01 -3.57 5.21
N PHE A 135 -0.79 -2.49 5.38
CA PHE A 135 -0.65 -1.26 4.61
C PHE A 135 0.74 -0.66 4.77
N ALA A 136 1.19 -0.47 6.02
CA ALA A 136 2.49 0.11 6.31
C ALA A 136 3.63 -0.74 5.69
N PHE A 137 3.56 -2.06 5.84
CA PHE A 137 4.53 -2.98 5.26
C PHE A 137 4.52 -2.91 3.72
N GLY A 138 3.34 -2.92 3.11
CA GLY A 138 3.19 -2.84 1.65
C GLY A 138 3.72 -1.54 1.06
N ILE A 139 3.42 -0.41 1.68
CA ILE A 139 3.92 0.90 1.21
C ILE A 139 5.43 1.03 1.40
N VAL A 140 5.99 0.56 2.52
CA VAL A 140 7.42 0.73 2.83
C VAL A 140 8.29 -0.25 2.05
N PHE A 141 7.97 -1.55 2.04
CA PHE A 141 8.86 -2.58 1.49
C PHE A 141 8.46 -3.08 0.11
N MET A 142 7.20 -2.90 -0.28
CA MET A 142 6.70 -3.44 -1.55
C MET A 142 6.49 -2.36 -2.62
N ALA A 143 5.87 -1.23 -2.28
CA ALA A 143 5.60 -0.17 -3.24
C ALA A 143 6.84 0.66 -3.60
N THR A 144 7.85 0.69 -2.72
CA THR A 144 9.11 1.42 -2.98
C THR A 144 10.11 0.62 -3.83
N ASP A 145 9.72 -0.53 -4.36
CA ASP A 145 10.60 -1.36 -5.19
C ASP A 145 11.19 -0.57 -6.37
N PRO A 146 12.53 -0.45 -6.47
CA PRO A 146 13.16 0.39 -7.48
C PRO A 146 13.00 -0.13 -8.91
N VAL A 147 12.51 -1.36 -9.09
CA VAL A 147 12.36 -1.97 -10.43
C VAL A 147 10.97 -1.79 -10.99
N SER A 148 9.93 -2.04 -10.20
CA SER A 148 8.53 -2.04 -10.66
C SER A 148 7.76 -0.75 -10.37
N ALA A 149 8.29 0.13 -9.50
CA ALA A 149 7.68 1.43 -9.21
C ALA A 149 8.05 2.49 -10.24
N ALA A 150 7.30 3.61 -10.25
CA ALA A 150 7.64 4.78 -11.07
C ALA A 150 9.05 5.32 -10.76
N GLN A 151 9.79 5.71 -11.79
CA GLN A 151 11.18 6.14 -11.69
C GLN A 151 11.34 7.66 -11.60
N THR A 152 10.46 8.41 -12.28
CA THR A 152 10.53 9.88 -12.29
C THR A 152 10.11 10.47 -10.94
N THR A 153 10.70 11.61 -10.57
CA THR A 153 10.41 12.28 -9.29
C THR A 153 8.92 12.61 -9.12
N LYS A 154 8.29 13.13 -10.18
CA LYS A 154 6.83 13.42 -10.18
C LYS A 154 6.01 12.13 -10.26
N GLY A 155 6.48 11.15 -11.05
CA GLY A 155 5.84 9.86 -11.17
C GLY A 155 5.75 9.12 -9.83
N LYS A 156 6.79 9.18 -9.00
CA LYS A 156 6.79 8.60 -7.65
C LYS A 156 5.69 9.16 -6.75
N TRP A 157 5.42 10.47 -6.83
CA TRP A 157 4.33 11.09 -6.08
C TRP A 157 2.95 10.63 -6.56
N ILE A 158 2.74 10.60 -7.89
CA ILE A 158 1.48 10.15 -8.49
C ILE A 158 1.26 8.67 -8.22
N TYR A 159 2.27 7.85 -8.45
CA TYR A 159 2.22 6.41 -8.23
C TYR A 159 1.88 6.07 -6.77
N GLY A 160 2.63 6.61 -5.80
CA GLY A 160 2.39 6.34 -4.39
C GLY A 160 1.00 6.80 -3.94
N PHE A 161 0.58 8.00 -4.35
CA PHE A 161 -0.76 8.53 -4.04
C PHE A 161 -1.86 7.59 -4.54
N LEU A 162 -1.77 7.14 -5.79
CA LEU A 162 -2.74 6.21 -6.37
C LEU A 162 -2.71 4.83 -5.70
N VAL A 163 -1.54 4.32 -5.31
CA VAL A 163 -1.46 3.08 -4.52
C VAL A 163 -2.25 3.22 -3.23
N GLY A 164 -2.09 4.33 -2.51
CA GLY A 164 -2.85 4.61 -1.28
C GLY A 164 -4.36 4.69 -1.53
N VAL A 165 -4.78 5.43 -2.55
CA VAL A 165 -6.19 5.56 -2.95
C VAL A 165 -6.79 4.19 -3.29
N PHE A 166 -6.18 3.43 -4.20
CA PHE A 166 -6.71 2.13 -4.61
C PHE A 166 -6.67 1.10 -3.49
N CYS A 167 -5.72 1.17 -2.57
CA CYS A 167 -5.69 0.28 -1.41
C CYS A 167 -6.99 0.41 -0.59
N ILE A 168 -7.38 1.62 -0.23
CA ILE A 168 -8.60 1.85 0.55
C ILE A 168 -9.86 1.56 -0.27
N LEU A 169 -9.89 1.93 -1.56
CA LEU A 169 -11.02 1.59 -2.45
C LEU A 169 -11.23 0.07 -2.53
N ILE A 170 -10.18 -0.71 -2.80
CA ILE A 170 -10.27 -2.17 -2.89
C ILE A 170 -10.73 -2.74 -1.55
N ARG A 171 -10.18 -2.26 -0.43
CA ARG A 171 -10.51 -2.70 0.92
C ARG A 171 -12.00 -2.55 1.23
N VAL A 172 -12.59 -1.42 0.85
CA VAL A 172 -13.99 -1.10 1.17
C VAL A 172 -14.98 -1.77 0.21
N PHE A 173 -14.62 -1.86 -1.08
CA PHE A 173 -15.55 -2.39 -2.10
C PHE A 173 -15.36 -3.88 -2.41
N ASN A 174 -14.28 -4.50 -1.95
CA ASN A 174 -14.03 -5.93 -2.18
C ASN A 174 -13.99 -6.72 -0.86
N PRO A 175 -15.14 -7.18 -0.36
CA PRO A 175 -15.22 -7.94 0.90
C PRO A 175 -14.49 -9.30 0.82
N ALA A 176 -14.28 -9.85 -0.38
CA ALA A 176 -13.54 -11.09 -0.57
C ALA A 176 -12.02 -10.95 -0.33
N TYR A 177 -11.49 -9.72 -0.40
CA TYR A 177 -10.09 -9.42 -0.14
C TYR A 177 -9.95 -8.06 0.55
N PRO A 178 -10.29 -7.94 1.83
CA PRO A 178 -10.36 -6.65 2.52
C PRO A 178 -8.98 -6.01 2.79
N GLU A 179 -7.88 -6.71 2.62
CA GLU A 179 -6.54 -6.13 2.81
C GLU A 179 -6.17 -5.11 1.73
N GLY A 180 -6.47 -5.38 0.46
CA GLY A 180 -6.38 -4.45 -0.66
C GLY A 180 -4.98 -4.06 -1.15
N VAL A 181 -3.98 -4.02 -0.29
CA VAL A 181 -2.63 -3.46 -0.56
C VAL A 181 -1.93 -4.15 -1.72
N MET A 182 -1.93 -5.48 -1.71
CA MET A 182 -1.24 -6.28 -2.74
C MET A 182 -1.80 -6.01 -4.13
N LEU A 183 -3.13 -6.00 -4.26
CA LEU A 183 -3.80 -5.74 -5.54
C LEU A 183 -3.60 -4.30 -6.00
N ALA A 184 -3.63 -3.33 -5.08
CA ALA A 184 -3.37 -1.93 -5.38
C ALA A 184 -1.95 -1.71 -5.94
N ILE A 185 -0.93 -2.31 -5.31
CA ILE A 185 0.46 -2.21 -5.79
C ILE A 185 0.61 -2.86 -7.17
N LEU A 186 0.05 -4.06 -7.38
CA LEU A 186 0.13 -4.73 -8.69
C LEU A 186 -0.59 -3.95 -9.78
N LEU A 187 -1.77 -3.41 -9.50
CA LEU A 187 -2.49 -2.54 -10.43
C LEU A 187 -1.62 -1.35 -10.81
N MET A 188 -1.05 -0.66 -9.83
CA MET A 188 -0.26 0.52 -10.09
C MET A 188 1.10 0.23 -10.72
N ASN A 189 1.68 -0.96 -10.53
CA ASN A 189 2.87 -1.38 -11.25
C ASN A 189 2.65 -1.43 -12.76
N VAL A 190 1.46 -1.89 -13.20
CA VAL A 190 1.08 -1.88 -14.63
C VAL A 190 1.04 -0.46 -15.18
N PHE A 191 0.57 0.50 -14.38
CA PHE A 191 0.45 1.91 -14.79
C PHE A 191 1.72 2.73 -14.56
N ALA A 192 2.71 2.23 -13.82
CA ALA A 192 3.94 2.95 -13.52
C ALA A 192 4.70 3.42 -14.77
N PRO A 193 4.89 2.59 -15.81
CA PRO A 193 5.53 3.03 -17.07
C PRO A 193 4.73 4.12 -17.80
N LEU A 194 3.40 4.04 -17.75
CA LEU A 194 2.52 5.03 -18.35
C LEU A 194 2.65 6.40 -17.65
N ILE A 195 2.66 6.39 -16.31
CA ILE A 195 2.87 7.59 -15.50
C ILE A 195 4.21 8.25 -15.85
N ASP A 196 5.27 7.46 -15.90
CA ASP A 196 6.60 7.96 -16.24
C ASP A 196 6.67 8.49 -17.68
N HIS A 197 6.00 7.85 -18.63
CA HIS A 197 5.91 8.33 -20.01
C HIS A 197 5.35 9.75 -20.09
N TYR A 198 4.19 10.00 -19.48
CA TYR A 198 3.57 11.33 -19.48
C TYR A 198 4.41 12.38 -18.76
N VAL A 199 5.08 12.00 -17.67
CA VAL A 199 5.98 12.92 -16.95
C VAL A 199 7.18 13.30 -17.82
N ILE A 200 7.77 12.34 -18.51
CA ILE A 200 8.91 12.58 -19.42
C ILE A 200 8.48 13.46 -20.58
N GLU A 201 7.36 13.17 -21.24
CA GLU A 201 6.82 13.94 -22.35
C GLU A 201 6.56 15.40 -21.94
N SER A 202 5.94 15.61 -20.79
CA SER A 202 5.74 16.94 -20.21
C SER A 202 7.06 17.68 -19.99
N ASN A 203 8.09 17.00 -19.47
CA ASN A 203 9.42 17.59 -19.28
C ASN A 203 10.12 17.96 -20.59
N VAL A 204 10.00 17.11 -21.61
CA VAL A 204 10.56 17.36 -22.96
C VAL A 204 9.87 18.58 -23.60
N SER A 205 8.53 18.62 -23.55
CA SER A 205 7.75 19.76 -24.06
C SER A 205 8.14 21.07 -23.38
N ASN A 206 8.30 21.07 -22.05
CA ASN A 206 8.71 22.24 -21.29
C ASN A 206 10.15 22.71 -21.64
N ARG A 207 11.07 21.77 -21.87
CA ARG A 207 12.43 22.08 -22.35
C ARG A 207 12.43 22.69 -23.74
N ARG A 208 11.61 22.14 -24.64
CA ARG A 208 11.47 22.67 -26.02
C ARG A 208 10.96 24.12 -26.01
N LYS A 209 9.89 24.40 -25.25
CA LYS A 209 9.35 25.76 -25.09
C LYS A 209 10.40 26.75 -24.56
N ARG A 210 11.20 26.35 -23.56
CA ARG A 210 12.31 27.18 -23.04
C ARG A 210 13.37 27.47 -24.11
N TRP A 211 13.73 26.46 -24.86
CA TRP A 211 14.70 26.60 -25.93
C TRP A 211 14.22 27.58 -27.02
N GLU A 212 12.98 27.46 -27.46
CA GLU A 212 12.35 28.37 -28.43
C GLU A 212 12.28 29.82 -27.88
N SER A 213 11.97 30.01 -26.63
CA SER A 213 11.97 31.36 -26.01
C SER A 213 13.36 31.99 -25.91
N ILE A 214 14.42 31.19 -25.75
CA ILE A 214 15.82 31.71 -25.76
C ILE A 214 16.19 32.10 -27.15
N LYS A 215 15.91 31.28 -28.18
CA LYS A 215 16.21 31.62 -29.57
C LYS A 215 15.57 32.94 -30.02
N LEU A 216 14.33 33.19 -29.62
CA LEU A 216 13.60 34.43 -29.91
C LEU A 216 14.20 35.66 -29.22
N LYS A 217 14.93 35.50 -28.12
CA LYS A 217 15.59 36.60 -27.40
C LYS A 217 16.98 36.90 -27.92
N THR A 218 17.57 35.96 -28.65
CA THR A 218 18.94 36.08 -29.21
C THR A 218 18.96 36.40 -30.70
N ALA A 219 17.83 36.40 -31.36
CA ALA A 219 17.60 36.87 -32.74
C ALA A 219 17.09 38.30 -32.73
#